data_c18053d359b22610230df84df65f0c50
#
_entry.id   c18053d359b22610230df84df65f0c50
#
_cell.length_a   1.000
_cell.length_b   1.000
_cell.length_c   1.000
_cell.angle_alpha   90.00
_cell.angle_beta   90.00
_cell.angle_gamma   90.00
#
_symmetry.space_group_name_H-M   'P 1'
#
loop_
_entity.id
_entity.type
_entity.pdbx_description
1 polymer ?
#
loop_
_entity_poly.entity_id
_entity_poly.type
_entity_poly.pdbx_seq_one_letter_code
_entity_poly.pdbx_strand_id
1 'polypeptide(L)'
;MLWLGYRFKEVSNQNNDPRGGISQERYDAIVFLDDIESNQDNGAQIHLLKFIDTHGNSVSTSKYKGQKNLLIVFTRGFSGRICPYCTTQTSRLIKNYEKFTALDTEILLIFPGSTDQLANFKKAGLEVSGTGNEKFQFPILLDPDLYAVNKLDIAAQLSKPSILVLNKQGDVVMFYAGNNPGDRPSIKALLTLLETMQGQSTQP
;
A
#
# COMPACT_ATOMS: atom_id res chain seq x y z
N MET A 1 2.54 -16.72 60.07
CA MET A 1 1.62 -16.35 58.99
C MET A 1 2.43 -15.64 57.92
N LEU A 2 2.84 -16.38 56.89
CA LEU A 2 3.60 -15.84 55.76
C LEU A 2 2.62 -15.45 54.65
N TRP A 3 2.56 -14.16 54.35
CA TRP A 3 1.81 -13.64 53.20
C TRP A 3 2.64 -13.84 51.95
N LEU A 4 2.29 -14.81 51.11
CA LEU A 4 2.79 -14.97 49.75
C LEU A 4 2.05 -13.99 48.86
N GLY A 5 2.71 -12.86 48.55
CA GLY A 5 2.26 -11.91 47.54
C GLY A 5 2.40 -12.53 46.16
N TYR A 6 1.32 -12.99 45.56
CA TYR A 6 1.24 -13.28 44.13
C TYR A 6 1.38 -11.97 43.36
N ARG A 7 2.56 -11.73 42.78
CA ARG A 7 2.70 -10.75 41.71
C ARG A 7 1.94 -11.30 40.52
N PHE A 8 0.77 -10.78 40.25
CA PHE A 8 0.18 -10.84 38.92
C PHE A 8 1.15 -10.12 37.98
N LYS A 9 1.88 -10.88 37.15
CA LYS A 9 2.48 -10.32 35.93
C LYS A 9 1.29 -9.79 35.13
N GLU A 10 1.21 -8.47 34.95
CA GLU A 10 0.39 -7.87 33.91
C GLU A 10 0.79 -8.56 32.62
N VAL A 11 -0.10 -9.41 32.12
CA VAL A 11 -0.07 -9.88 30.73
C VAL A 11 -0.38 -8.62 29.95
N SER A 12 0.68 -7.92 29.52
CA SER A 12 0.58 -6.76 28.67
C SER A 12 -0.28 -7.15 27.47
N ASN A 13 -1.32 -6.40 27.27
CA ASN A 13 -2.35 -6.58 26.27
C ASN A 13 -1.70 -6.44 24.87
N GLN A 14 -1.01 -7.48 24.38
CA GLN A 14 -0.39 -7.52 23.05
C GLN A 14 -1.41 -7.34 21.92
N ASN A 15 -2.71 -7.39 22.25
CA ASN A 15 -3.80 -7.21 21.29
C ASN A 15 -4.01 -5.75 20.83
N ASN A 16 -3.34 -4.77 21.43
CA ASN A 16 -3.51 -3.34 21.07
C ASN A 16 -2.30 -2.69 20.43
N ASP A 17 -1.19 -3.40 20.21
CA ASP A 17 -0.07 -2.87 19.44
C ASP A 17 -0.35 -3.00 17.94
N PRO A 18 -0.62 -1.90 17.22
CA PRO A 18 -0.91 -1.94 15.78
C PRO A 18 0.26 -2.44 14.96
N ARG A 19 1.49 -2.41 15.50
CA ARG A 19 2.69 -2.95 14.86
C ARG A 19 2.88 -4.45 15.07
N GLY A 20 2.03 -5.09 15.89
CA GLY A 20 2.10 -6.51 16.19
C GLY A 20 3.39 -6.92 16.92
N GLY A 21 3.95 -6.05 17.75
CA GLY A 21 5.19 -6.29 18.51
C GLY A 21 6.48 -6.16 17.69
N ILE A 22 6.41 -5.67 16.45
CA ILE A 22 7.58 -5.48 15.59
C ILE A 22 8.23 -4.12 15.91
N SER A 23 9.55 -4.14 16.18
CA SER A 23 10.32 -2.93 16.48
C SER A 23 10.50 -2.05 15.22
N GLN A 24 10.74 -0.75 15.42
CA GLN A 24 11.05 0.18 14.34
C GLN A 24 12.27 -0.27 13.54
N GLU A 25 13.33 -0.73 14.20
CA GLU A 25 14.53 -1.24 13.55
C GLU A 25 14.25 -2.36 12.55
N ARG A 26 13.34 -3.29 12.90
CA ARG A 26 12.93 -4.36 11.97
C ARG A 26 12.16 -3.85 10.76
N TYR A 27 11.34 -2.81 10.93
CA TYR A 27 10.67 -2.17 9.80
C TYR A 27 11.68 -1.46 8.89
N ASP A 28 12.67 -0.77 9.48
CA ASP A 28 13.69 -0.04 8.74
C ASP A 28 14.63 -1.00 7.97
N ALA A 29 14.90 -2.18 8.52
CA ALA A 29 15.70 -3.23 7.90
C ALA A 29 15.04 -3.92 6.69
N ILE A 30 13.73 -3.72 6.44
CA ILE A 30 13.06 -4.26 5.26
C ILE A 30 13.56 -3.53 4.01
N VAL A 31 14.11 -4.28 3.06
CA VAL A 31 14.58 -3.76 1.76
C VAL A 31 13.62 -4.19 0.67
N PHE A 32 13.35 -3.28 -0.28
CA PHE A 32 12.57 -3.51 -1.48
C PHE A 32 13.44 -3.33 -2.73
N LEU A 33 12.95 -3.73 -3.89
CA LEU A 33 13.70 -3.79 -5.15
C LEU A 33 13.88 -2.40 -5.77
N ASP A 34 15.11 -2.06 -6.10
CA ASP A 34 15.44 -0.82 -6.81
C ASP A 34 15.38 -0.98 -8.35
N ASP A 35 15.54 -2.20 -8.83
CA ASP A 35 15.46 -2.54 -10.24
C ASP A 35 14.21 -3.38 -10.49
N ILE A 36 13.31 -2.86 -11.31
CA ILE A 36 11.99 -3.46 -11.54
C ILE A 36 11.55 -3.27 -12.98
N GLU A 37 10.92 -4.31 -13.51
CA GLU A 37 10.25 -4.28 -14.81
C GLU A 37 8.81 -4.78 -14.65
N SER A 38 7.93 -4.41 -15.60
CA SER A 38 6.59 -5.01 -15.68
C SER A 38 6.70 -6.52 -15.82
N ASN A 39 5.92 -7.23 -15.00
CA ASN A 39 5.82 -8.68 -15.08
C ASN A 39 4.37 -9.18 -15.23
N GLN A 40 3.46 -8.26 -15.55
CA GLN A 40 2.05 -8.51 -15.84
C GLN A 40 1.64 -7.72 -17.07
N ASP A 41 0.75 -8.27 -17.91
CA ASP A 41 0.26 -7.68 -19.15
C ASP A 41 -1.22 -7.30 -19.14
N ASN A 42 -1.97 -7.76 -18.13
CA ASN A 42 -3.41 -7.53 -17.99
C ASN A 42 -3.79 -6.24 -17.24
N GLY A 43 -2.86 -5.32 -17.06
CA GLY A 43 -3.05 -4.07 -16.31
C GLY A 43 -4.18 -3.17 -16.84
N ALA A 44 -4.50 -3.24 -18.15
CA ALA A 44 -5.60 -2.49 -18.75
C ALA A 44 -6.97 -2.77 -18.10
N GLN A 45 -7.15 -3.92 -17.47
CA GLN A 45 -8.35 -4.27 -16.71
C GLN A 45 -8.65 -3.28 -15.57
N ILE A 46 -7.65 -2.52 -15.10
CA ILE A 46 -7.81 -1.55 -14.01
C ILE A 46 -8.88 -0.48 -14.31
N HIS A 47 -9.09 -0.14 -15.58
CA HIS A 47 -10.10 0.85 -15.98
C HIS A 47 -11.54 0.34 -15.84
N LEU A 48 -11.74 -0.95 -15.77
CA LEU A 48 -13.02 -1.60 -15.58
C LEU A 48 -13.38 -1.74 -14.10
N LEU A 49 -12.42 -1.47 -13.21
CA LEU A 49 -12.59 -1.71 -11.78
C LEU A 49 -13.18 -0.49 -11.09
N LYS A 50 -14.05 -0.78 -10.13
CA LYS A 50 -14.62 0.18 -9.20
C LYS A 50 -14.23 -0.26 -7.80
N PHE A 51 -13.73 0.67 -7.04
CA PHE A 51 -13.37 0.48 -5.64
C PHE A 51 -14.36 1.22 -4.76
N ILE A 52 -14.34 0.92 -3.48
CA ILE A 52 -15.14 1.62 -2.48
C ILE A 52 -14.15 2.35 -1.56
N ASP A 53 -14.39 3.62 -1.27
CA ASP A 53 -13.61 4.32 -0.25
C ASP A 53 -14.06 3.91 1.17
N THR A 54 -13.37 4.41 2.19
CA THR A 54 -13.68 4.10 3.58
C THR A 54 -14.99 4.73 4.09
N HIS A 55 -15.69 5.50 3.24
CA HIS A 55 -16.99 6.10 3.51
C HIS A 55 -18.13 5.43 2.72
N GLY A 56 -17.81 4.40 1.91
CA GLY A 56 -18.77 3.67 1.09
C GLY A 56 -19.01 4.26 -0.30
N ASN A 57 -18.28 5.29 -0.72
CA ASN A 57 -18.44 5.90 -2.04
C ASN A 57 -17.68 5.09 -3.10
N SER A 58 -18.29 4.97 -4.29
CA SER A 58 -17.63 4.33 -5.42
C SER A 58 -16.54 5.23 -6.01
N VAL A 59 -15.35 4.66 -6.21
CA VAL A 59 -14.18 5.33 -6.79
C VAL A 59 -13.69 4.56 -8.00
N SER A 60 -13.53 5.28 -9.13
CA SER A 60 -12.92 4.76 -10.36
C SER A 60 -11.61 5.48 -10.64
N THR A 61 -10.65 4.77 -11.23
CA THR A 61 -9.38 5.36 -11.68
C THR A 61 -9.60 6.40 -12.77
N SER A 62 -10.69 6.29 -13.54
CA SER A 62 -11.02 7.22 -14.64
C SER A 62 -11.19 8.69 -14.20
N LYS A 63 -11.53 8.93 -12.93
CA LYS A 63 -11.67 10.32 -12.41
C LYS A 63 -10.36 11.11 -12.42
N TYR A 64 -9.21 10.43 -12.50
CA TYR A 64 -7.89 11.06 -12.51
C TYR A 64 -7.34 11.28 -13.91
N LYS A 65 -8.00 10.70 -14.93
CA LYS A 65 -7.57 10.80 -16.32
C LYS A 65 -7.51 12.26 -16.77
N GLY A 66 -6.44 12.63 -17.44
CA GLY A 66 -6.16 14.01 -17.85
C GLY A 66 -5.62 14.92 -16.75
N GLN A 67 -5.56 14.47 -15.51
CA GLN A 67 -5.18 15.30 -14.37
C GLN A 67 -3.88 14.83 -13.71
N LYS A 68 -3.80 13.56 -13.33
CA LYS A 68 -2.68 13.01 -12.56
C LYS A 68 -2.23 11.65 -13.08
N ASN A 69 -0.96 11.35 -12.88
CA ASN A 69 -0.50 9.97 -12.89
C ASN A 69 -1.08 9.23 -11.69
N LEU A 70 -1.19 7.91 -11.76
CA LEU A 70 -1.65 7.09 -10.64
C LEU A 70 -0.59 6.09 -10.24
N LEU A 71 -0.33 6.01 -8.94
CA LEU A 71 0.38 4.92 -8.30
C LEU A 71 -0.64 4.10 -7.51
N ILE A 72 -1.04 2.94 -8.06
CA ILE A 72 -2.03 2.06 -7.44
C ILE A 72 -1.28 0.92 -6.75
N VAL A 73 -1.47 0.79 -5.43
CA VAL A 73 -0.74 -0.15 -4.59
C VAL A 73 -1.72 -1.12 -3.95
N PHE A 74 -1.68 -2.39 -4.36
CA PHE A 74 -2.41 -3.46 -3.69
C PHE A 74 -1.60 -3.99 -2.53
N THR A 75 -2.15 -3.87 -1.32
CA THR A 75 -1.61 -4.57 -0.16
C THR A 75 -2.00 -6.04 -0.21
N ARG A 76 -1.44 -6.86 0.69
CA ARG A 76 -1.84 -8.28 0.78
C ARG A 76 -3.19 -8.48 1.48
N GLY A 77 -3.78 -7.43 2.05
CA GLY A 77 -4.94 -7.54 2.92
C GLY A 77 -4.60 -8.14 4.29
N PHE A 78 -5.65 -8.47 5.05
CA PHE A 78 -5.51 -9.07 6.38
C PHE A 78 -5.89 -10.55 6.36
N SER A 79 -4.95 -11.41 6.72
CA SER A 79 -5.12 -12.86 6.80
C SER A 79 -4.63 -13.40 8.15
N GLY A 80 -5.20 -12.89 9.25
CA GLY A 80 -4.86 -13.31 10.62
C GLY A 80 -3.82 -12.43 11.31
N ARG A 81 -2.99 -11.68 10.58
CA ARG A 81 -2.05 -10.68 11.13
C ARG A 81 -1.79 -9.55 10.14
N ILE A 82 -1.40 -8.39 10.67
CA ILE A 82 -0.96 -7.27 9.84
C ILE A 82 0.39 -7.62 9.22
N CYS A 83 0.47 -7.44 7.91
CA CYS A 83 1.68 -7.77 7.15
C CYS A 83 2.75 -6.68 7.35
N PRO A 84 3.92 -6.98 7.93
CA PRO A 84 4.95 -5.97 8.17
C PRO A 84 5.48 -5.34 6.88
N TYR A 85 5.59 -6.10 5.80
CA TYR A 85 5.98 -5.57 4.49
C TYR A 85 4.96 -4.57 3.93
N CYS A 86 3.65 -4.84 4.13
CA CYS A 86 2.60 -3.89 3.74
C CYS A 86 2.69 -2.61 4.57
N THR A 87 2.88 -2.73 5.88
CA THR A 87 3.07 -1.59 6.78
C THR A 87 4.30 -0.77 6.39
N THR A 88 5.44 -1.42 6.13
CA THR A 88 6.68 -0.75 5.68
C THR A 88 6.48 -0.01 4.37
N GLN A 89 5.87 -0.65 3.37
CA GLN A 89 5.61 0.00 2.08
C GLN A 89 4.71 1.23 2.27
N THR A 90 3.61 1.06 3.00
CA THR A 90 2.66 2.14 3.28
C THR A 90 3.31 3.29 4.05
N SER A 91 4.11 3.00 5.07
CA SER A 91 4.81 4.02 5.85
C SER A 91 5.80 4.83 5.00
N ARG A 92 6.49 4.16 4.07
CA ARG A 92 7.40 4.83 3.14
C ARG A 92 6.66 5.67 2.09
N LEU A 93 5.47 5.24 1.65
CA LEU A 93 4.60 6.06 0.80
C LEU A 93 4.14 7.33 1.54
N ILE A 94 3.70 7.20 2.79
CA ILE A 94 3.35 8.35 3.65
C ILE A 94 4.53 9.32 3.76
N LYS A 95 5.71 8.81 4.10
CA LYS A 95 6.93 9.61 4.30
C LYS A 95 7.39 10.37 3.04
N ASN A 96 7.08 9.85 1.86
CA ASN A 96 7.50 10.42 0.59
C ASN A 96 6.34 10.99 -0.24
N TYR A 97 5.15 11.17 0.33
CA TYR A 97 3.96 11.58 -0.41
C TYR A 97 4.16 12.88 -1.20
N GLU A 98 4.83 13.86 -0.59
CA GLU A 98 5.12 15.15 -1.26
C GLU A 98 5.97 14.98 -2.53
N LYS A 99 6.88 13.99 -2.57
CA LYS A 99 7.67 13.72 -3.78
C LYS A 99 6.79 13.16 -4.91
N PHE A 100 5.82 12.32 -4.57
CA PHE A 100 4.87 11.80 -5.56
C PHE A 100 3.96 12.90 -6.08
N THR A 101 3.45 13.77 -5.21
CA THR A 101 2.60 14.90 -5.62
C THR A 101 3.37 15.92 -6.46
N ALA A 102 4.66 16.15 -6.19
CA ALA A 102 5.53 17.00 -7.02
C ALA A 102 5.73 16.43 -8.45
N LEU A 103 5.53 15.13 -8.63
CA LEU A 103 5.52 14.44 -9.93
C LEU A 103 4.09 14.27 -10.49
N ASP A 104 3.15 15.11 -10.07
CA ASP A 104 1.74 15.05 -10.48
C ASP A 104 1.11 13.67 -10.30
N THR A 105 1.52 12.92 -9.27
CA THR A 105 1.07 11.55 -9.04
C THR A 105 0.19 11.45 -7.79
N GLU A 106 -0.97 10.81 -7.94
CA GLU A 106 -1.83 10.42 -6.82
C GLU A 106 -1.59 8.96 -6.45
N ILE A 107 -1.58 8.67 -5.15
CA ILE A 107 -1.46 7.31 -4.62
C ILE A 107 -2.85 6.76 -4.31
N LEU A 108 -3.16 5.57 -4.80
CA LEU A 108 -4.36 4.81 -4.45
C LEU A 108 -3.93 3.52 -3.75
N LEU A 109 -4.14 3.44 -2.44
CA LEU A 109 -3.81 2.25 -1.68
C LEU A 109 -5.03 1.32 -1.61
N ILE A 110 -4.92 0.13 -2.17
CA ILE A 110 -6.00 -0.86 -2.18
C ILE A 110 -5.80 -1.83 -1.02
N PHE A 111 -6.83 -1.95 -0.17
CA PHE A 111 -6.87 -2.91 0.93
C PHE A 111 -7.89 -4.01 0.59
N PRO A 112 -7.46 -5.19 0.15
CA PRO A 112 -8.35 -6.28 -0.26
C PRO A 112 -8.84 -7.11 0.93
N GLY A 113 -10.04 -7.67 0.80
CA GLY A 113 -10.67 -8.55 1.78
C GLY A 113 -11.29 -7.81 2.96
N SER A 114 -11.41 -8.50 4.11
CA SER A 114 -12.05 -7.95 5.32
C SER A 114 -11.39 -6.65 5.80
N THR A 115 -12.22 -5.72 6.25
CA THR A 115 -11.80 -4.43 6.82
C THR A 115 -11.60 -4.46 8.34
N ASP A 116 -11.77 -5.62 8.99
CA ASP A 116 -11.74 -5.76 10.46
C ASP A 116 -10.47 -5.17 11.09
N GLN A 117 -9.34 -5.25 10.39
CA GLN A 117 -8.05 -4.73 10.87
C GLN A 117 -7.57 -3.47 10.13
N LEU A 118 -8.43 -2.84 9.34
CA LEU A 118 -8.07 -1.64 8.58
C LEU A 118 -7.63 -0.49 9.49
N ALA A 119 -8.31 -0.30 10.62
CA ALA A 119 -7.95 0.74 11.60
C ALA A 119 -6.55 0.50 12.18
N ASN A 120 -6.25 -0.73 12.58
CA ASN A 120 -4.93 -1.11 13.10
C ASN A 120 -3.85 -1.00 12.02
N PHE A 121 -4.13 -1.39 10.78
CA PHE A 121 -3.22 -1.24 9.66
C PHE A 121 -2.89 0.25 9.39
N LYS A 122 -3.91 1.11 9.38
CA LYS A 122 -3.72 2.56 9.23
C LYS A 122 -2.85 3.12 10.35
N LYS A 123 -3.14 2.79 11.59
CA LYS A 123 -2.37 3.22 12.75
C LYS A 123 -0.92 2.76 12.66
N ALA A 124 -0.67 1.49 12.34
CA ALA A 124 0.68 0.95 12.15
C ALA A 124 1.45 1.70 11.05
N GLY A 125 0.83 1.96 9.90
CA GLY A 125 1.44 2.70 8.80
C GLY A 125 1.86 4.12 9.19
N LEU A 126 1.02 4.83 9.92
CA LEU A 126 1.30 6.18 10.44
C LEU A 126 2.42 6.17 11.48
N GLU A 127 2.37 5.28 12.46
CA GLU A 127 3.39 5.16 13.51
C GLU A 127 4.77 4.81 12.92
N VAL A 128 4.84 3.81 12.04
CA VAL A 128 6.10 3.38 11.40
C VAL A 128 6.65 4.45 10.47
N SER A 129 5.81 5.31 9.89
CA SER A 129 6.28 6.42 9.05
C SER A 129 7.13 7.43 9.82
N GLY A 130 6.86 7.63 11.10
CA GLY A 130 7.55 8.60 11.95
C GLY A 130 7.35 10.07 11.54
N THR A 131 6.35 10.36 10.70
CA THR A 131 6.11 11.73 10.19
C THR A 131 5.31 12.61 11.15
N GLY A 132 4.68 12.02 12.17
CA GLY A 132 3.74 12.74 13.04
C GLY A 132 2.36 13.00 12.39
N ASN A 133 2.12 12.52 11.19
CA ASN A 133 0.83 12.66 10.53
C ASN A 133 -0.25 11.87 11.28
N GLU A 134 -1.40 12.50 11.53
CA GLU A 134 -2.54 11.84 12.17
C GLU A 134 -3.45 11.10 11.17
N LYS A 135 -3.31 11.42 9.87
CA LYS A 135 -4.14 10.89 8.79
C LYS A 135 -3.30 10.53 7.57
N PHE A 136 -3.81 9.59 6.79
CA PHE A 136 -3.29 9.32 5.45
C PHE A 136 -3.52 10.52 4.55
N GLN A 137 -2.52 10.88 3.77
CA GLN A 137 -2.55 11.98 2.81
C GLN A 137 -3.15 11.55 1.46
N PHE A 138 -3.32 10.25 1.25
CA PHE A 138 -3.88 9.63 0.05
C PHE A 138 -5.03 8.68 0.41
N PRO A 139 -5.95 8.40 -0.54
CA PRO A 139 -7.08 7.54 -0.29
C PRO A 139 -6.69 6.08 -0.09
N ILE A 140 -7.38 5.42 0.85
CA ILE A 140 -7.43 3.97 0.96
C ILE A 140 -8.74 3.51 0.35
N LEU A 141 -8.64 2.61 -0.59
CA LEU A 141 -9.76 2.00 -1.30
C LEU A 141 -9.88 0.52 -0.92
N LEU A 142 -11.07 0.02 -0.96
CA LEU A 142 -11.42 -1.31 -0.50
C LEU A 142 -11.80 -2.21 -1.69
N ASP A 143 -11.39 -3.47 -1.62
CA ASP A 143 -11.79 -4.56 -2.52
C ASP A 143 -12.27 -5.75 -1.66
N PRO A 144 -13.43 -5.62 -0.95
CA PRO A 144 -13.84 -6.58 0.06
C PRO A 144 -14.12 -7.97 -0.51
N ASP A 145 -14.65 -8.04 -1.72
CA ASP A 145 -15.01 -9.28 -2.41
C ASP A 145 -13.87 -9.81 -3.30
N LEU A 146 -12.69 -9.21 -3.24
CA LEU A 146 -11.53 -9.56 -4.06
C LEU A 146 -11.81 -9.50 -5.57
N TYR A 147 -12.76 -8.66 -5.98
CA TYR A 147 -13.14 -8.56 -7.38
C TYR A 147 -11.98 -8.03 -8.25
N ALA A 148 -11.35 -6.95 -7.80
CA ALA A 148 -10.20 -6.37 -8.49
C ALA A 148 -9.00 -7.31 -8.47
N VAL A 149 -8.72 -7.95 -7.34
CA VAL A 149 -7.66 -8.96 -7.19
C VAL A 149 -7.81 -10.08 -8.21
N ASN A 150 -9.02 -10.62 -8.36
CA ASN A 150 -9.30 -11.70 -9.31
C ASN A 150 -9.23 -11.24 -10.77
N LYS A 151 -9.74 -10.04 -11.08
CA LYS A 151 -9.71 -9.49 -12.45
C LYS A 151 -8.31 -9.17 -12.94
N LEU A 152 -7.42 -8.80 -12.03
CA LEU A 152 -6.01 -8.51 -12.33
C LEU A 152 -5.10 -9.74 -12.22
N ASP A 153 -5.64 -10.91 -11.93
CA ASP A 153 -4.90 -12.18 -11.74
C ASP A 153 -3.75 -12.06 -10.72
N ILE A 154 -4.01 -11.30 -9.65
CA ILE A 154 -3.06 -11.13 -8.54
C ILE A 154 -3.51 -11.86 -7.27
N ALA A 155 -4.37 -12.87 -7.40
CA ALA A 155 -4.84 -13.66 -6.28
C ALA A 155 -3.69 -14.46 -5.63
N ALA A 156 -3.76 -14.57 -4.29
CA ALA A 156 -2.90 -15.40 -3.46
C ALA A 156 -3.75 -15.90 -2.28
N GLN A 157 -3.26 -15.95 -1.04
CA GLN A 157 -4.14 -16.16 0.12
C GLN A 157 -5.26 -15.09 0.19
N LEU A 158 -4.93 -13.83 -0.13
CA LEU A 158 -5.84 -12.75 -0.48
C LEU A 158 -5.33 -12.09 -1.76
N SER A 159 -4.29 -11.25 -1.69
CA SER A 159 -3.66 -10.61 -2.83
C SER A 159 -2.14 -10.75 -2.82
N LYS A 160 -1.52 -10.91 -3.99
CA LYS A 160 -0.10 -10.62 -4.18
C LYS A 160 0.14 -9.13 -3.92
N PRO A 161 1.28 -8.73 -3.34
CA PRO A 161 1.63 -7.32 -3.29
C PRO A 161 1.85 -6.83 -4.71
N SER A 162 1.05 -5.87 -5.17
CA SER A 162 1.11 -5.45 -6.57
C SER A 162 1.08 -3.95 -6.71
N ILE A 163 1.71 -3.45 -7.77
CA ILE A 163 1.78 -2.03 -8.09
C ILE A 163 1.45 -1.83 -9.57
N LEU A 164 0.56 -0.89 -9.85
CA LEU A 164 0.34 -0.36 -11.18
C LEU A 164 0.71 1.12 -11.19
N VAL A 165 1.40 1.55 -12.24
CA VAL A 165 1.64 2.97 -12.54
C VAL A 165 0.92 3.31 -13.83
N LEU A 166 0.05 4.33 -13.77
CA LEU A 166 -0.67 4.85 -14.92
C LEU A 166 -0.20 6.27 -15.20
N ASN A 167 -0.04 6.60 -16.49
CA ASN A 167 0.20 7.97 -16.90
C ASN A 167 -1.08 8.83 -16.83
N LYS A 168 -0.97 10.13 -17.11
CA LYS A 168 -2.13 11.05 -17.12
C LYS A 168 -3.19 10.68 -18.16
N GLN A 169 -2.79 10.01 -19.27
CA GLN A 169 -3.69 9.51 -20.29
C GLN A 169 -4.47 8.28 -19.84
N GLY A 170 -4.06 7.70 -18.72
CA GLY A 170 -4.63 6.49 -18.15
C GLY A 170 -3.97 5.21 -18.68
N ASP A 171 -2.91 5.30 -19.50
CA ASP A 171 -2.21 4.11 -19.96
C ASP A 171 -1.39 3.49 -18.83
N VAL A 172 -1.39 2.17 -18.76
CA VAL A 172 -0.59 1.43 -17.78
C VAL A 172 0.87 1.41 -18.27
N VAL A 173 1.74 2.11 -17.53
CA VAL A 173 3.17 2.19 -17.81
C VAL A 173 3.94 1.05 -17.14
N MET A 174 3.48 0.63 -15.97
CA MET A 174 4.05 -0.49 -15.25
C MET A 174 2.95 -1.27 -14.51
N PHE A 175 3.05 -2.59 -14.57
CA PHE A 175 2.31 -3.49 -13.68
C PHE A 175 3.25 -4.57 -13.14
N TYR A 176 3.47 -4.52 -11.85
CA TYR A 176 4.32 -5.45 -11.12
C TYR A 176 3.53 -6.19 -10.04
N ALA A 177 3.58 -7.51 -10.07
CA ALA A 177 3.00 -8.37 -9.03
C ALA A 177 4.11 -9.20 -8.37
N GLY A 178 4.30 -9.02 -7.08
CA GLY A 178 5.34 -9.69 -6.30
C GLY A 178 5.02 -11.16 -6.02
N ASN A 179 6.05 -12.00 -6.06
CA ASN A 179 5.94 -13.45 -5.81
C ASN A 179 5.94 -13.81 -4.31
N ASN A 180 6.35 -12.89 -3.46
CA ASN A 180 6.37 -13.05 -2.01
C ASN A 180 6.12 -11.69 -1.30
N PRO A 181 5.90 -11.67 0.03
CA PRO A 181 5.56 -10.44 0.74
C PRO A 181 6.59 -9.32 0.66
N GLY A 182 7.87 -9.63 0.49
CA GLY A 182 8.98 -8.67 0.38
C GLY A 182 9.28 -8.23 -1.05
N ASP A 183 8.73 -8.94 -2.02
CA ASP A 183 8.97 -8.70 -3.45
C ASP A 183 8.13 -7.52 -3.93
N ARG A 184 8.71 -6.33 -3.85
CA ARG A 184 8.06 -5.04 -4.10
C ARG A 184 9.03 -4.00 -4.62
N PRO A 185 8.59 -3.11 -5.51
CA PRO A 185 9.35 -1.91 -5.86
C PRO A 185 9.67 -1.04 -4.64
N SER A 186 10.89 -0.51 -4.59
CA SER A 186 11.27 0.51 -3.63
C SER A 186 10.66 1.87 -3.97
N ILE A 187 10.65 2.80 -3.02
CA ILE A 187 10.25 4.19 -3.29
C ILE A 187 11.17 4.84 -4.33
N LYS A 188 12.47 4.53 -4.29
CA LYS A 188 13.44 5.04 -5.25
C LYS A 188 13.09 4.59 -6.66
N ALA A 189 12.84 3.29 -6.88
CA ALA A 189 12.44 2.75 -8.18
C ALA A 189 11.17 3.44 -8.73
N LEU A 190 10.15 3.62 -7.86
CA LEU A 190 8.90 4.26 -8.25
C LEU A 190 9.08 5.75 -8.62
N LEU A 191 9.87 6.50 -7.85
CA LEU A 191 10.15 7.90 -8.15
C LEU A 191 10.96 8.04 -9.45
N THR A 192 12.00 7.22 -9.65
CA THR A 192 12.80 7.22 -10.89
C THR A 192 11.94 6.93 -12.11
N LEU A 193 10.98 5.98 -12.04
CA LEU A 193 10.04 5.71 -13.12
C LEU A 193 9.19 6.95 -13.43
N LEU A 194 8.62 7.59 -12.42
CA LEU A 194 7.75 8.77 -12.59
C LEU A 194 8.53 9.98 -13.13
N GLU A 195 9.77 10.19 -12.70
CA GLU A 195 10.66 11.23 -13.22
C GLU A 195 10.95 11.01 -14.70
N THR A 196 11.21 9.76 -15.10
CA THR A 196 11.42 9.38 -16.51
C THR A 196 10.18 9.67 -17.36
N MET A 197 8.97 9.36 -16.83
CA MET A 197 7.71 9.66 -17.51
C MET A 197 7.51 11.17 -17.72
N GLN A 198 7.87 12.01 -16.74
CA GLN A 198 7.80 13.48 -16.89
C GLN A 198 8.76 14.00 -17.94
N GLY A 199 10.00 13.50 -17.96
CA GLY A 199 11.01 13.90 -18.97
C GLY A 199 10.58 13.59 -20.41
N GLN A 200 9.89 12.47 -20.61
CA GLN A 200 9.35 12.09 -21.93
C GLN A 200 8.15 12.96 -22.37
N SER A 201 7.36 13.45 -21.42
CA SER A 201 6.19 14.30 -21.70
C SER A 201 6.55 15.75 -22.05
N THR A 202 7.79 16.17 -21.84
CA THR A 202 8.30 17.53 -22.11
C THR A 202 9.11 17.65 -23.39
N GLN A 203 9.31 16.55 -24.12
CA GLN A 203 9.91 16.61 -25.47
C GLN A 203 8.82 16.90 -26.50
N PRO A 204 8.98 17.99 -27.31
CA PRO A 204 7.99 18.41 -28.31
C PRO A 204 7.89 17.44 -29.50
#